data_d1e1acc876bf3a41ab214e8c09eb3bf6
#
_entry.id   d1e1acc876bf3a41ab214e8c09eb3bf6
#
_cell.length_a   1.000
_cell.length_b   1.000
_cell.length_c   1.000
_cell.angle_alpha   90.00
_cell.angle_beta   90.00
_cell.angle_gamma   90.00
#
_symmetry.space_group_name_H-M   'P 1'
#
loop_
_entity.id
_entity.type
_entity.pdbx_description
1 polymer ?
#
loop_
_entity_poly.entity_id
_entity_poly.type
_entity_poly.pdbx_seq_one_letter_code
_entity_poly.pdbx_strand_id
1 'polypeptide(L)'
;MVTPTSGKILVIRGGAIGDFILTLPVLAALRQQFPRTEIEVLGYPHIAQLALIGGVAAGVQSIEGRDLAIFFARNGTLPQKLSDYFASFHLIISFLYDPDLIFQTNVKRVTAAQFLAGPHRPDEKLDLHATDTFLKPLESLAIFGADPVPRLEVSPAFEVTVQTGRWLAVHPGSGSESKNWPESHWKSLIEYVAQATTLNLLMIGGEAERGRLEKLAKAMPSTRLKLLQSVPLPEVAQWLASCTGFVGHDSGISHLAAAVGLRSLLLWGETAESIWRPRGNSLTVLRNSKGLNELSVEVVTRHLEELLNPQDS
;
A
#
# COMPACT_ATOMS: atom_id res chain seq x y z
N MET A 1 37.45 5.56 20.84
CA MET A 1 36.37 4.57 20.63
C MET A 1 35.82 4.78 19.23
N VAL A 2 36.06 3.85 18.31
CA VAL A 2 35.45 3.89 16.98
C VAL A 2 33.98 3.58 17.18
N THR A 3 33.08 4.56 16.94
CA THR A 3 31.64 4.32 16.86
C THR A 3 31.43 3.23 15.82
N PRO A 4 30.75 2.11 16.12
CA PRO A 4 30.46 1.12 15.11
C PRO A 4 29.66 1.81 14.01
N THR A 5 30.18 1.80 12.79
CA THR A 5 29.48 2.28 11.61
C THR A 5 28.14 1.52 11.55
N SER A 6 27.03 2.26 11.68
CA SER A 6 25.73 1.65 11.52
C SER A 6 25.64 1.11 10.08
N GLY A 7 25.30 -0.16 9.94
CA GLY A 7 25.12 -0.76 8.61
C GLY A 7 24.02 -0.03 7.82
N LYS A 8 24.04 -0.16 6.48
CA LYS A 8 22.97 0.34 5.60
C LYS A 8 22.34 -0.78 4.81
N ILE A 9 21.02 -0.78 4.75
CA ILE A 9 20.21 -1.72 3.97
C ILE A 9 19.43 -0.94 2.93
N LEU A 10 19.44 -1.42 1.69
CA LEU A 10 18.61 -0.91 0.61
C LEU A 10 17.52 -1.92 0.28
N VAL A 11 16.28 -1.48 0.28
CA VAL A 11 15.15 -2.25 -0.27
C VAL A 11 14.68 -1.57 -1.54
N ILE A 12 14.70 -2.30 -2.65
CA ILE A 12 14.31 -1.79 -3.97
C ILE A 12 12.92 -2.33 -4.31
N ARG A 13 11.96 -1.42 -4.44
CA ARG A 13 10.58 -1.78 -4.76
C ARG A 13 9.96 -0.81 -5.75
N GLY A 14 9.67 -1.28 -6.95
CA GLY A 14 8.78 -0.65 -7.92
C GLY A 14 7.34 -1.17 -7.76
N GLY A 15 6.48 -0.83 -8.70
CA GLY A 15 5.10 -1.31 -8.73
C GLY A 15 4.08 -0.32 -8.15
N ALA A 16 2.83 -0.77 -8.03
CA ALA A 16 1.71 0.04 -7.58
C ALA A 16 1.69 0.22 -6.04
N ILE A 17 0.75 1.04 -5.54
CA ILE A 17 0.57 1.30 -4.10
C ILE A 17 0.38 0.00 -3.32
N GLY A 18 -0.48 -0.91 -3.81
CA GLY A 18 -0.72 -2.19 -3.15
C GLY A 18 0.53 -3.06 -3.04
N ASP A 19 1.33 -3.13 -4.11
CA ASP A 19 2.60 -3.87 -4.13
C ASP A 19 3.57 -3.36 -3.06
N PHE A 20 3.65 -2.05 -2.90
CA PHE A 20 4.50 -1.42 -1.90
C PHE A 20 4.04 -1.73 -0.48
N ILE A 21 2.73 -1.59 -0.21
CA ILE A 21 2.15 -1.87 1.11
C ILE A 21 2.34 -3.33 1.48
N LEU A 22 2.14 -4.26 0.54
CA LEU A 22 2.40 -5.69 0.74
C LEU A 22 3.90 -6.01 1.00
N THR A 23 4.81 -5.05 0.76
CA THR A 23 6.24 -5.17 1.07
C THR A 23 6.59 -4.57 2.45
N LEU A 24 5.70 -3.82 3.11
CA LEU A 24 5.96 -3.24 4.44
C LEU A 24 6.38 -4.29 5.49
N PRO A 25 5.85 -5.53 5.52
CA PRO A 25 6.32 -6.57 6.42
C PRO A 25 7.82 -6.87 6.30
N VAL A 26 8.38 -6.77 5.08
CA VAL A 26 9.83 -6.93 4.86
C VAL A 26 10.62 -5.83 5.57
N LEU A 27 10.19 -4.58 5.41
CA LEU A 27 10.82 -3.43 6.06
C LEU A 27 10.72 -3.53 7.58
N ALA A 28 9.55 -3.92 8.11
CA ALA A 28 9.32 -4.11 9.52
C ALA A 28 10.21 -5.23 10.11
N ALA A 29 10.31 -6.38 9.43
CA ALA A 29 11.17 -7.48 9.84
C ALA A 29 12.66 -7.09 9.85
N LEU A 30 13.11 -6.36 8.83
CA LEU A 30 14.49 -5.84 8.78
C LEU A 30 14.75 -4.85 9.90
N ARG A 31 13.81 -3.93 10.19
CA ARG A 31 13.93 -2.97 11.29
C ARG A 31 14.01 -3.66 12.65
N GLN A 32 13.20 -4.71 12.85
CA GLN A 32 13.20 -5.51 14.07
C GLN A 32 14.52 -6.26 14.26
N GLN A 33 15.01 -6.91 13.19
CA GLN A 33 16.24 -7.68 13.24
C GLN A 33 17.50 -6.82 13.34
N PHE A 34 17.48 -5.66 12.67
CA PHE A 34 18.62 -4.75 12.58
C PHE A 34 18.26 -3.33 13.10
N PRO A 35 17.94 -3.15 14.40
CA PRO A 35 17.35 -1.92 14.92
C PRO A 35 18.27 -0.68 14.80
N ARG A 36 19.59 -0.89 14.70
CA ARG A 36 20.58 0.18 14.55
C ARG A 36 21.03 0.44 13.13
N THR A 37 20.47 -0.29 12.16
CA THR A 37 20.82 -0.19 10.75
C THR A 37 19.90 0.79 10.04
N GLU A 38 20.47 1.65 9.20
CA GLU A 38 19.71 2.58 8.37
C GLU A 38 19.11 1.80 7.19
N ILE A 39 17.79 1.90 7.03
CA ILE A 39 17.06 1.29 5.92
C ILE A 39 16.63 2.39 4.96
N GLU A 40 17.04 2.29 3.70
CA GLU A 40 16.57 3.15 2.61
C GLU A 40 15.70 2.36 1.63
N VAL A 41 14.78 3.07 0.99
CA VAL A 41 13.94 2.52 -0.07
C VAL A 41 14.27 3.21 -1.39
N LEU A 42 14.62 2.42 -2.40
CA LEU A 42 14.68 2.86 -3.80
C LEU A 42 13.35 2.47 -4.47
N GLY A 43 12.49 3.45 -4.72
CA GLY A 43 11.14 3.22 -5.23
C GLY A 43 10.52 4.47 -5.84
N TYR A 44 9.23 4.42 -6.15
CA TYR A 44 8.49 5.62 -6.56
C TYR A 44 8.28 6.54 -5.35
N PRO A 45 8.84 7.77 -5.35
CA PRO A 45 8.83 8.63 -4.15
C PRO A 45 7.43 8.89 -3.60
N HIS A 46 6.45 9.10 -4.49
CA HIS A 46 5.06 9.35 -4.11
C HIS A 46 4.39 8.18 -3.38
N ILE A 47 4.95 6.95 -3.50
CA ILE A 47 4.50 5.75 -2.78
C ILE A 47 5.43 5.45 -1.61
N ALA A 48 6.75 5.44 -1.84
CA ALA A 48 7.74 5.01 -0.86
C ALA A 48 7.80 5.92 0.38
N GLN A 49 7.33 7.18 0.30
CA GLN A 49 7.16 8.07 1.45
C GLN A 49 6.31 7.46 2.58
N LEU A 50 5.45 6.49 2.27
CA LEU A 50 4.71 5.74 3.29
C LEU A 50 5.66 5.04 4.29
N ALA A 51 6.82 4.54 3.84
CA ALA A 51 7.80 3.93 4.73
C ALA A 51 8.47 4.93 5.68
N LEU A 52 8.59 6.22 5.27
CA LEU A 52 9.12 7.28 6.12
C LEU A 52 8.14 7.62 7.25
N ILE A 53 6.87 7.86 6.90
CA ILE A 53 5.86 8.21 7.92
C ILE A 53 5.57 7.06 8.87
N GLY A 54 5.69 5.80 8.40
CA GLY A 54 5.58 4.60 9.23
C GLY A 54 6.85 4.26 10.03
N GLY A 55 7.91 5.08 9.96
CA GLY A 55 9.13 4.90 10.72
C GLY A 55 9.95 3.64 10.38
N VAL A 56 9.60 2.94 9.29
CA VAL A 56 10.28 1.69 8.89
C VAL A 56 11.46 1.92 7.95
N ALA A 57 11.56 3.12 7.34
CA ALA A 57 12.72 3.55 6.55
C ALA A 57 13.21 4.92 7.01
N ALA A 58 14.51 5.19 6.82
CA ALA A 58 15.16 6.44 7.12
C ALA A 58 15.29 7.36 5.90
N GLY A 59 15.20 6.80 4.69
CA GLY A 59 15.35 7.54 3.45
C GLY A 59 14.61 6.89 2.27
N VAL A 60 14.30 7.72 1.28
CA VAL A 60 13.70 7.30 0.01
C VAL A 60 14.48 7.90 -1.14
N GLN A 61 14.83 7.08 -2.12
CA GLN A 61 15.46 7.48 -3.38
C GLN A 61 14.55 7.13 -4.55
N SER A 62 14.52 8.00 -5.56
CA SER A 62 13.70 7.78 -6.75
C SER A 62 14.25 6.68 -7.64
N ILE A 63 13.39 5.74 -8.03
CA ILE A 63 13.67 4.72 -9.03
C ILE A 63 13.57 5.26 -10.47
N GLU A 64 13.02 6.45 -10.65
CA GLU A 64 12.76 7.05 -11.97
C GLU A 64 13.95 7.82 -12.53
N GLY A 65 15.10 7.80 -11.85
CA GLY A 65 16.29 8.52 -12.30
C GLY A 65 16.83 7.99 -13.64
N ARG A 66 17.10 8.88 -14.60
CA ARG A 66 17.66 8.51 -15.92
C ARG A 66 18.95 7.69 -15.81
N ASP A 67 19.81 8.04 -14.86
CA ASP A 67 21.07 7.35 -14.64
C ASP A 67 20.88 5.91 -14.17
N LEU A 68 19.77 5.63 -13.45
CA LEU A 68 19.44 4.27 -13.01
C LEU A 68 19.11 3.36 -14.20
N ALA A 69 18.54 3.90 -15.28
CA ALA A 69 18.24 3.12 -16.48
C ALA A 69 19.47 2.42 -17.06
N ILE A 70 20.67 2.98 -16.87
CA ILE A 70 21.94 2.39 -17.33
C ILE A 70 22.24 1.08 -16.60
N PHE A 71 21.77 0.92 -15.34
CA PHE A 71 21.92 -0.33 -14.61
C PHE A 71 21.09 -1.49 -15.19
N PHE A 72 20.13 -1.20 -16.07
CA PHE A 72 19.36 -2.19 -16.82
C PHE A 72 19.93 -2.46 -18.23
N ALA A 73 21.05 -1.83 -18.60
CA ALA A 73 21.71 -2.03 -19.89
C ALA A 73 22.91 -2.99 -19.77
N ARG A 74 23.04 -3.94 -20.70
CA ARG A 74 24.21 -4.82 -20.78
C ARG A 74 25.45 -3.99 -21.13
N ASN A 75 26.55 -4.18 -20.38
CA ASN A 75 27.84 -3.53 -20.60
C ASN A 75 27.81 -1.99 -20.56
N GLY A 76 26.80 -1.38 -19.92
CA GLY A 76 26.74 0.07 -19.76
C GLY A 76 27.90 0.61 -18.90
N THR A 77 28.32 1.85 -19.18
CA THR A 77 29.23 2.59 -18.30
C THR A 77 28.42 3.11 -17.12
N LEU A 78 28.66 2.55 -15.93
CA LEU A 78 27.85 2.87 -14.74
C LEU A 78 28.23 4.27 -14.21
N PRO A 79 27.23 5.15 -13.96
CA PRO A 79 27.47 6.49 -13.41
C PRO A 79 28.10 6.42 -12.02
N GLN A 80 29.20 7.18 -11.81
CA GLN A 80 29.96 7.14 -10.56
C GLN A 80 29.08 7.42 -9.33
N LYS A 81 28.21 8.44 -9.41
CA LYS A 81 27.32 8.82 -8.32
C LYS A 81 26.42 7.65 -7.85
N LEU A 82 25.87 6.88 -8.80
CA LEU A 82 25.03 5.71 -8.45
C LEU A 82 25.89 4.52 -8.02
N SER A 83 27.08 4.37 -8.58
CA SER A 83 28.04 3.36 -8.14
C SER A 83 28.40 3.58 -6.67
N ASP A 84 28.73 4.81 -6.28
CA ASP A 84 29.02 5.19 -4.90
C ASP A 84 27.81 5.00 -3.99
N TYR A 85 26.60 5.31 -4.49
CA TYR A 85 25.35 5.09 -3.77
C TYR A 85 25.16 3.60 -3.45
N PHE A 86 25.24 2.71 -4.44
CA PHE A 86 25.10 1.27 -4.20
C PHE A 86 26.25 0.70 -3.36
N ALA A 87 27.47 1.24 -3.49
CA ALA A 87 28.62 0.84 -2.69
C ALA A 87 28.47 1.20 -1.19
N SER A 88 27.59 2.12 -0.85
CA SER A 88 27.35 2.54 0.54
C SER A 88 26.54 1.52 1.35
N PHE A 89 25.89 0.56 0.71
CA PHE A 89 25.05 -0.45 1.38
C PHE A 89 25.82 -1.74 1.68
N HIS A 90 25.38 -2.44 2.73
CA HIS A 90 25.90 -3.74 3.16
C HIS A 90 24.97 -4.89 2.72
N LEU A 91 23.69 -4.57 2.58
CA LEU A 91 22.65 -5.49 2.12
C LEU A 91 21.74 -4.76 1.13
N ILE A 92 21.45 -5.39 0.01
CA ILE A 92 20.51 -4.90 -1.01
C ILE A 92 19.47 -5.99 -1.25
N ILE A 93 18.19 -5.67 -1.06
CA ILE A 93 17.08 -6.58 -1.35
C ILE A 93 16.28 -5.97 -2.50
N SER A 94 16.18 -6.66 -3.63
CA SER A 94 15.51 -6.15 -4.82
C SER A 94 14.29 -6.98 -5.17
N PHE A 95 13.15 -6.33 -5.30
CA PHE A 95 11.89 -6.87 -5.80
C PHE A 95 11.59 -6.38 -7.22
N LEU A 96 12.62 -6.06 -7.99
CA LEU A 96 12.46 -5.67 -9.39
C LEU A 96 12.33 -6.88 -10.29
N TYR A 97 11.65 -6.69 -11.42
CA TYR A 97 11.66 -7.67 -12.50
C TYR A 97 12.99 -7.60 -13.25
N ASP A 98 13.86 -8.59 -13.03
CA ASP A 98 15.21 -8.67 -13.61
C ASP A 98 15.50 -10.11 -14.07
N PRO A 99 14.75 -10.62 -15.06
CA PRO A 99 14.83 -12.03 -15.48
C PRO A 99 16.19 -12.40 -16.07
N ASP A 100 16.87 -11.44 -16.69
CA ASP A 100 18.21 -11.62 -17.29
C ASP A 100 19.36 -11.31 -16.31
N LEU A 101 19.05 -10.98 -15.06
CA LEU A 101 19.99 -10.59 -14.01
C LEU A 101 20.92 -9.42 -14.39
N ILE A 102 20.48 -8.55 -15.31
CA ILE A 102 21.28 -7.41 -15.80
C ILE A 102 21.46 -6.39 -14.68
N PHE A 103 20.37 -6.00 -14.02
CA PHE A 103 20.40 -5.06 -12.92
C PHE A 103 21.27 -5.58 -11.77
N GLN A 104 21.00 -6.81 -11.32
CA GLN A 104 21.77 -7.45 -10.27
C GLN A 104 23.27 -7.51 -10.62
N THR A 105 23.62 -7.91 -11.87
CA THR A 105 25.00 -8.01 -12.32
C THR A 105 25.69 -6.65 -12.28
N ASN A 106 25.02 -5.60 -12.77
CA ASN A 106 25.58 -4.24 -12.77
C ASN A 106 25.75 -3.69 -11.33
N VAL A 107 24.80 -3.94 -10.44
CA VAL A 107 24.94 -3.56 -9.03
C VAL A 107 26.15 -4.29 -8.40
N LYS A 108 26.30 -5.59 -8.61
CA LYS A 108 27.44 -6.37 -8.10
C LYS A 108 28.81 -5.95 -8.64
N ARG A 109 28.88 -5.24 -9.78
CA ARG A 109 30.13 -4.66 -10.29
C ARG A 109 30.64 -3.49 -9.46
N VAL A 110 29.77 -2.82 -8.73
CA VAL A 110 30.09 -1.57 -8.01
C VAL A 110 29.98 -1.69 -6.49
N THR A 111 29.49 -2.80 -5.96
CA THR A 111 29.38 -3.00 -4.50
C THR A 111 29.73 -4.42 -4.09
N ALA A 112 30.27 -4.56 -2.88
CA ALA A 112 30.46 -5.83 -2.20
C ALA A 112 29.24 -6.22 -1.33
N ALA A 113 28.14 -5.46 -1.36
CA ALA A 113 26.94 -5.74 -0.59
C ALA A 113 26.37 -7.13 -0.89
N GLN A 114 25.86 -7.80 0.14
CA GLN A 114 25.03 -8.98 -0.11
C GLN A 114 23.78 -8.57 -0.90
N PHE A 115 23.55 -9.22 -2.03
CA PHE A 115 22.38 -8.94 -2.88
C PHE A 115 21.39 -10.09 -2.82
N LEU A 116 20.16 -9.79 -2.39
CA LEU A 116 19.05 -10.73 -2.36
C LEU A 116 18.02 -10.33 -3.42
N ALA A 117 17.73 -11.25 -4.34
CA ALA A 117 16.66 -11.08 -5.31
C ALA A 117 15.37 -11.67 -4.73
N GLY A 118 14.35 -10.85 -4.57
CA GLY A 118 12.98 -11.25 -4.23
C GLY A 118 12.08 -11.29 -5.48
N PRO A 119 10.96 -11.98 -5.42
CA PRO A 119 9.99 -12.00 -6.51
C PRO A 119 9.35 -10.62 -6.67
N HIS A 120 9.22 -10.13 -7.91
CA HIS A 120 8.52 -8.88 -8.21
C HIS A 120 7.00 -9.01 -8.04
N ARG A 121 6.47 -10.21 -8.25
CA ARG A 121 5.06 -10.60 -8.05
C ARG A 121 4.99 -12.03 -7.49
N PRO A 122 3.93 -12.38 -6.75
CA PRO A 122 3.62 -13.78 -6.42
C PRO A 122 3.42 -14.61 -7.67
N ASP A 123 3.81 -15.87 -7.61
CA ASP A 123 3.35 -16.87 -8.57
C ASP A 123 1.96 -17.35 -8.12
N GLU A 124 0.94 -16.95 -8.87
CA GLU A 124 -0.46 -17.26 -8.52
C GLU A 124 -0.77 -18.76 -8.53
N LYS A 125 0.08 -19.58 -9.16
CA LYS A 125 -0.05 -21.04 -9.15
C LYS A 125 0.29 -21.67 -7.80
N LEU A 126 1.08 -20.97 -6.97
CA LEU A 126 1.49 -21.46 -5.65
C LEU A 126 0.45 -21.18 -4.57
N ASP A 127 -0.59 -20.40 -4.85
CA ASP A 127 -1.65 -19.97 -3.92
C ASP A 127 -1.09 -19.46 -2.56
N LEU A 128 0.06 -18.79 -2.62
CA LEU A 128 0.70 -18.16 -1.47
C LEU A 128 0.37 -16.66 -1.46
N HIS A 129 0.00 -16.17 -0.30
CA HIS A 129 -0.26 -14.75 -0.14
C HIS A 129 0.96 -13.89 -0.50
N ALA A 130 0.73 -12.72 -1.10
CA ALA A 130 1.80 -11.84 -1.58
C ALA A 130 2.80 -11.46 -0.49
N THR A 131 2.35 -11.15 0.74
CA THR A 131 3.24 -10.81 1.85
C THR A 131 4.14 -11.97 2.25
N ASP A 132 3.63 -13.21 2.26
CA ASP A 132 4.43 -14.39 2.57
C ASP A 132 5.48 -14.61 1.48
N THR A 133 5.09 -14.41 0.22
CA THR A 133 6.00 -14.51 -0.93
C THR A 133 7.12 -13.47 -0.84
N PHE A 134 6.81 -12.22 -0.45
CA PHE A 134 7.82 -11.17 -0.32
C PHE A 134 8.72 -11.34 0.92
N LEU A 135 8.27 -12.02 1.97
CA LEU A 135 9.09 -12.32 3.14
C LEU A 135 10.11 -13.45 2.93
N LYS A 136 9.87 -14.38 1.99
CA LYS A 136 10.75 -15.53 1.74
C LYS A 136 12.23 -15.19 1.56
N PRO A 137 12.64 -14.13 0.83
CA PRO A 137 14.07 -13.80 0.69
C PRO A 137 14.79 -13.57 2.02
N LEU A 138 14.06 -13.18 3.07
CA LEU A 138 14.63 -12.92 4.40
C LEU A 138 15.07 -14.20 5.13
N GLU A 139 14.60 -15.38 4.72
CA GLU A 139 15.02 -16.67 5.28
C GLU A 139 16.54 -16.89 5.11
N SER A 140 17.13 -16.35 4.02
CA SER A 140 18.58 -16.38 3.80
C SER A 140 19.38 -15.53 4.80
N LEU A 141 18.70 -14.66 5.55
CA LEU A 141 19.23 -13.86 6.67
C LEU A 141 18.88 -14.49 8.02
N ALA A 142 18.38 -15.72 8.05
CA ALA A 142 17.86 -16.41 9.24
C ALA A 142 16.70 -15.66 9.93
N ILE A 143 15.92 -14.88 9.16
CA ILE A 143 14.69 -14.21 9.63
C ILE A 143 13.52 -15.10 9.22
N PHE A 144 12.93 -15.79 10.21
CA PHE A 144 11.81 -16.70 10.05
C PHE A 144 10.61 -16.21 10.87
N GLY A 145 9.39 -16.52 10.40
CA GLY A 145 8.17 -16.24 11.16
C GLY A 145 7.89 -14.75 11.38
N ALA A 146 8.37 -13.88 10.49
CA ALA A 146 8.05 -12.45 10.52
C ALA A 146 6.54 -12.24 10.37
N ASP A 147 5.98 -11.24 11.08
CA ASP A 147 4.57 -10.89 10.96
C ASP A 147 4.25 -10.47 9.52
N PRO A 148 3.37 -11.19 8.81
CA PRO A 148 3.06 -10.89 7.43
C PRO A 148 2.00 -9.79 7.26
N VAL A 149 1.51 -9.20 8.36
CA VAL A 149 0.47 -8.15 8.32
C VAL A 149 1.13 -6.80 8.07
N PRO A 150 0.83 -6.11 6.94
CA PRO A 150 1.31 -4.76 6.72
C PRO A 150 0.76 -3.82 7.80
N ARG A 151 1.64 -3.06 8.46
CA ARG A 151 1.27 -2.03 9.43
C ARG A 151 1.92 -0.72 9.06
N LEU A 152 1.15 0.35 9.16
CA LEU A 152 1.59 1.71 8.97
C LEU A 152 1.16 2.53 10.18
N GLU A 153 2.10 2.77 11.08
CA GLU A 153 1.87 3.66 12.21
C GLU A 153 1.92 5.10 11.71
N VAL A 154 0.77 5.76 11.70
CA VAL A 154 0.70 7.16 11.30
C VAL A 154 1.05 8.02 12.50
N SER A 155 2.21 8.69 12.42
CA SER A 155 2.65 9.59 13.47
C SER A 155 1.69 10.78 13.64
N PRO A 156 1.28 11.13 14.86
CA PRO A 156 0.41 12.28 15.12
C PRO A 156 1.06 13.64 14.81
N ALA A 157 2.33 13.66 14.39
CA ALA A 157 3.08 14.88 14.10
C ALA A 157 2.60 15.68 12.88
N PHE A 158 1.71 15.09 12.05
CA PHE A 158 1.04 15.82 10.99
C PHE A 158 -0.34 16.25 11.49
N GLU A 159 -0.53 17.53 11.74
CA GLU A 159 -1.82 18.12 12.09
C GLU A 159 -2.76 18.05 10.85
N VAL A 160 -3.35 16.89 10.63
CA VAL A 160 -4.59 16.85 9.87
C VAL A 160 -5.65 17.41 10.80
N THR A 161 -6.17 18.59 10.47
CA THR A 161 -7.31 19.18 11.18
C THR A 161 -8.51 18.29 10.91
N VAL A 162 -8.66 17.22 11.70
CA VAL A 162 -9.81 16.31 11.61
C VAL A 162 -11.03 17.11 12.08
N GLN A 163 -11.95 17.39 11.15
CA GLN A 163 -13.22 17.99 11.51
C GLN A 163 -13.92 17.11 12.55
N THR A 164 -14.54 17.73 13.52
CA THR A 164 -15.30 17.02 14.57
C THR A 164 -16.38 16.13 13.94
N GLY A 165 -16.41 14.85 14.30
CA GLY A 165 -17.43 13.88 13.85
C GLY A 165 -16.85 12.54 13.42
N ARG A 166 -17.72 11.53 13.25
CA ARG A 166 -17.36 10.20 12.74
C ARG A 166 -17.29 10.24 11.21
N TRP A 167 -16.24 9.66 10.64
CA TRP A 167 -16.00 9.67 9.19
C TRP A 167 -16.02 8.25 8.63
N LEU A 168 -16.77 8.07 7.54
CA LEU A 168 -16.68 6.89 6.67
C LEU A 168 -15.82 7.26 5.46
N ALA A 169 -14.73 6.53 5.24
CA ALA A 169 -13.94 6.68 4.02
C ALA A 169 -14.48 5.75 2.93
N VAL A 170 -14.54 6.25 1.69
CA VAL A 170 -14.91 5.46 0.52
C VAL A 170 -13.92 5.69 -0.62
N HIS A 171 -13.60 4.60 -1.33
CA HIS A 171 -12.80 4.66 -2.55
C HIS A 171 -13.55 3.94 -3.68
N PRO A 172 -14.33 4.68 -4.51
CA PRO A 172 -15.17 4.09 -5.55
C PRO A 172 -14.42 3.75 -6.84
N GLY A 173 -13.08 3.78 -6.83
CA GLY A 173 -12.19 3.40 -7.92
C GLY A 173 -11.30 2.21 -7.56
N SER A 174 -10.62 1.64 -8.57
CA SER A 174 -9.68 0.53 -8.36
C SER A 174 -8.52 0.51 -9.36
N GLY A 175 -8.40 1.53 -10.21
CA GLY A 175 -7.46 1.54 -11.34
C GLY A 175 -7.87 0.66 -12.53
N SER A 176 -9.01 -0.08 -12.44
CA SER A 176 -9.59 -0.86 -13.54
C SER A 176 -11.11 -0.85 -13.46
N GLU A 177 -11.79 -0.53 -14.56
CA GLU A 177 -13.26 -0.51 -14.60
C GLU A 177 -13.89 -1.88 -14.28
N SER A 178 -13.25 -2.98 -14.67
CA SER A 178 -13.75 -4.34 -14.42
C SER A 178 -13.77 -4.72 -12.94
N LYS A 179 -13.01 -4.00 -12.10
CA LYS A 179 -12.96 -4.19 -10.65
C LYS A 179 -13.85 -3.21 -9.89
N ASN A 180 -14.57 -2.35 -10.58
CA ASN A 180 -15.41 -1.34 -9.94
C ASN A 180 -16.85 -1.82 -9.78
N TRP A 181 -17.41 -1.58 -8.61
CA TRP A 181 -18.84 -1.69 -8.35
C TRP A 181 -19.58 -0.60 -9.14
N PRO A 182 -20.81 -0.86 -9.66
CA PRO A 182 -21.53 0.11 -10.48
C PRO A 182 -21.67 1.48 -9.82
N GLU A 183 -21.50 2.56 -10.61
CA GLU A 183 -21.63 3.93 -10.11
C GLU A 183 -23.03 4.20 -9.51
N SER A 184 -24.09 3.58 -10.07
CA SER A 184 -25.44 3.65 -9.50
C SER A 184 -25.53 3.03 -8.10
N HIS A 185 -24.84 1.93 -7.85
CA HIS A 185 -24.82 1.28 -6.55
C HIS A 185 -24.04 2.12 -5.52
N TRP A 186 -22.89 2.70 -5.92
CA TRP A 186 -22.17 3.66 -5.08
C TRP A 186 -23.04 4.86 -4.72
N LYS A 187 -23.78 5.43 -5.71
CA LYS A 187 -24.71 6.53 -5.47
C LYS A 187 -25.74 6.14 -4.40
N SER A 188 -26.39 4.99 -4.55
CA SER A 188 -27.40 4.53 -3.60
C SER A 188 -26.83 4.30 -2.19
N LEU A 189 -25.61 3.74 -2.08
CA LEU A 189 -24.93 3.59 -0.79
C LEU A 189 -24.64 4.96 -0.13
N ILE A 190 -24.19 5.95 -0.91
CA ILE A 190 -23.90 7.30 -0.41
C ILE A 190 -25.19 8.01 0.02
N GLU A 191 -26.26 7.87 -0.76
CA GLU A 191 -27.59 8.39 -0.39
C GLU A 191 -28.11 7.76 0.92
N TYR A 192 -27.92 6.45 1.10
CA TYR A 192 -28.20 5.79 2.35
C TYR A 192 -27.39 6.40 3.53
N VAL A 193 -26.07 6.55 3.37
CA VAL A 193 -25.23 7.17 4.41
C VAL A 193 -25.69 8.59 4.73
N ALA A 194 -26.08 9.37 3.73
CA ALA A 194 -26.56 10.74 3.91
C ALA A 194 -27.88 10.82 4.69
N GLN A 195 -28.81 9.89 4.44
CA GLN A 195 -30.17 9.93 4.97
C GLN A 195 -30.32 9.17 6.29
N ALA A 196 -29.65 8.02 6.42
CA ALA A 196 -29.84 7.08 7.54
C ALA A 196 -28.78 7.21 8.64
N THR A 197 -27.74 8.00 8.44
CA THR A 197 -26.65 8.16 9.40
C THR A 197 -26.25 9.62 9.65
N THR A 198 -25.48 9.85 10.72
CA THR A 198 -24.86 11.16 11.01
C THR A 198 -23.40 11.22 10.57
N LEU A 199 -22.91 10.23 9.83
CA LEU A 199 -21.52 10.15 9.40
C LEU A 199 -21.17 11.24 8.41
N ASN A 200 -19.96 11.74 8.51
CA ASN A 200 -19.31 12.45 7.44
C ASN A 200 -18.71 11.46 6.45
N LEU A 201 -18.60 11.86 5.19
CA LEU A 201 -18.07 11.03 4.12
C LEU A 201 -16.75 11.59 3.60
N LEU A 202 -15.71 10.76 3.62
CA LEU A 202 -14.44 11.01 2.99
C LEU A 202 -14.37 10.21 1.68
N MET A 203 -14.41 10.90 0.54
CA MET A 203 -14.21 10.24 -0.76
C MET A 203 -12.77 10.38 -1.21
N ILE A 204 -12.16 9.27 -1.59
CA ILE A 204 -10.75 9.20 -2.01
C ILE A 204 -10.71 8.77 -3.48
N GLY A 205 -9.86 9.42 -4.27
CA GLY A 205 -9.57 9.02 -5.65
C GLY A 205 -8.40 9.75 -6.26
N GLY A 206 -7.88 9.17 -7.33
CA GLY A 206 -6.84 9.74 -8.15
C GLY A 206 -7.41 10.61 -9.27
N GLU A 207 -6.57 10.93 -10.23
CA GLU A 207 -6.93 11.74 -11.39
C GLU A 207 -7.91 10.99 -12.32
N ALA A 208 -7.75 9.68 -12.42
CA ALA A 208 -8.61 8.83 -13.23
C ALA A 208 -10.06 8.78 -12.72
N GLU A 209 -10.28 8.92 -11.41
CA GLU A 209 -11.60 8.87 -10.78
C GLU A 209 -12.30 10.22 -10.69
N ARG A 210 -11.70 11.34 -11.15
CA ARG A 210 -12.21 12.71 -10.97
C ARG A 210 -13.68 12.86 -11.36
N GLY A 211 -14.04 12.49 -12.58
CA GLY A 211 -15.42 12.63 -13.07
C GLY A 211 -16.43 11.78 -12.30
N ARG A 212 -16.01 10.60 -11.80
CA ARG A 212 -16.84 9.73 -10.96
C ARG A 212 -17.05 10.35 -9.58
N LEU A 213 -15.99 10.85 -8.94
CA LEU A 213 -16.09 11.48 -7.63
C LEU A 213 -17.00 12.71 -7.65
N GLU A 214 -16.88 13.57 -8.69
CA GLU A 214 -17.72 14.76 -8.85
C GLU A 214 -19.21 14.41 -9.00
N LYS A 215 -19.54 13.31 -9.67
CA LYS A 215 -20.92 12.84 -9.79
C LYS A 215 -21.45 12.29 -8.46
N LEU A 216 -20.67 11.43 -7.81
CA LEU A 216 -21.04 10.79 -6.55
C LEU A 216 -21.13 11.80 -5.40
N ALA A 217 -20.31 12.83 -5.40
CA ALA A 217 -20.34 13.92 -4.42
C ALA A 217 -21.70 14.60 -4.29
N LYS A 218 -22.48 14.64 -5.38
CA LYS A 218 -23.83 15.24 -5.39
C LYS A 218 -24.84 14.49 -4.54
N ALA A 219 -24.56 13.23 -4.19
CA ALA A 219 -25.41 12.40 -3.36
C ALA A 219 -25.23 12.66 -1.85
N MET A 220 -24.24 13.48 -1.45
CA MET A 220 -23.93 13.81 -0.06
C MET A 220 -23.99 15.31 0.18
N PRO A 221 -24.57 15.81 1.30
CA PRO A 221 -24.50 17.22 1.67
C PRO A 221 -23.04 17.71 1.75
N SER A 222 -22.73 18.85 1.14
CA SER A 222 -21.37 19.40 1.09
C SER A 222 -20.77 19.67 2.48
N THR A 223 -21.60 19.94 3.48
CA THR A 223 -21.19 20.15 4.89
C THR A 223 -20.72 18.87 5.57
N ARG A 224 -21.03 17.72 5.01
CA ARG A 224 -20.67 16.38 5.52
C ARG A 224 -19.76 15.61 4.56
N LEU A 225 -19.17 16.27 3.56
CA LEU A 225 -18.35 15.68 2.52
C LEU A 225 -16.95 16.29 2.50
N LYS A 226 -15.94 15.42 2.43
CA LYS A 226 -14.55 15.78 2.11
C LYS A 226 -14.11 14.97 0.90
N LEU A 227 -13.51 15.64 -0.08
CA LEU A 227 -12.89 14.98 -1.23
C LEU A 227 -11.37 15.02 -1.09
N LEU A 228 -10.72 13.87 -1.14
CA LEU A 228 -9.27 13.74 -1.29
C LEU A 228 -8.98 13.27 -2.71
N GLN A 229 -8.70 14.23 -3.57
CA GLN A 229 -8.45 13.97 -4.98
C GLN A 229 -7.00 14.27 -5.32
N SER A 230 -6.26 13.25 -5.75
CA SER A 230 -4.85 13.37 -6.13
C SER A 230 -3.97 14.01 -5.05
N VAL A 231 -4.30 13.78 -3.78
CA VAL A 231 -3.48 14.23 -2.66
C VAL A 231 -2.35 13.21 -2.35
N PRO A 232 -1.24 13.66 -1.73
CA PRO A 232 -0.15 12.76 -1.36
C PRO A 232 -0.62 11.60 -0.47
N LEU A 233 -0.10 10.38 -0.71
CA LEU A 233 -0.47 9.19 0.07
C LEU A 233 -0.24 9.32 1.59
N PRO A 234 0.81 10.02 2.09
CA PRO A 234 0.93 10.32 3.51
C PRO A 234 -0.29 11.03 4.10
N GLU A 235 -0.85 12.01 3.38
CA GLU A 235 -2.06 12.72 3.81
C GLU A 235 -3.29 11.79 3.76
N VAL A 236 -3.42 10.97 2.71
CA VAL A 236 -4.48 9.94 2.62
C VAL A 236 -4.41 8.98 3.80
N ALA A 237 -3.20 8.51 4.18
CA ALA A 237 -3.00 7.61 5.31
C ALA A 237 -3.46 8.24 6.64
N GLN A 238 -3.15 9.52 6.87
CA GLN A 238 -3.56 10.26 8.07
C GLN A 238 -5.08 10.41 8.15
N TRP A 239 -5.73 10.75 7.05
CA TRP A 239 -7.18 10.81 6.98
C TRP A 239 -7.82 9.44 7.23
N LEU A 240 -7.31 8.37 6.60
CA LEU A 240 -7.79 7.01 6.83
C LEU A 240 -7.66 6.60 8.29
N ALA A 241 -6.52 6.88 8.93
CA ALA A 241 -6.30 6.57 10.35
C ALA A 241 -7.27 7.31 11.29
N SER A 242 -7.88 8.39 10.83
CA SER A 242 -8.88 9.18 11.58
C SER A 242 -10.33 8.77 11.31
N CYS A 243 -10.58 7.86 10.37
CA CYS A 243 -11.91 7.39 10.02
C CYS A 243 -12.39 6.25 10.94
N THR A 244 -13.70 6.01 10.98
CA THR A 244 -14.32 4.91 11.73
C THR A 244 -14.52 3.64 10.90
N GLY A 245 -14.49 3.76 9.57
CA GLY A 245 -14.64 2.65 8.64
C GLY A 245 -14.25 3.05 7.23
N PHE A 246 -14.03 2.04 6.40
CA PHE A 246 -13.68 2.18 4.99
C PHE A 246 -14.49 1.23 4.13
N VAL A 247 -14.91 1.69 2.96
CA VAL A 247 -15.50 0.85 1.90
C VAL A 247 -14.75 1.11 0.61
N GLY A 248 -14.28 0.06 -0.04
CA GLY A 248 -13.56 0.15 -1.31
C GLY A 248 -13.45 -1.18 -2.04
N HIS A 249 -12.73 -1.17 -3.15
CA HIS A 249 -12.50 -2.33 -4.01
C HIS A 249 -11.12 -2.98 -3.75
N ASP A 250 -10.77 -3.99 -4.54
CA ASP A 250 -9.40 -4.48 -4.71
C ASP A 250 -8.53 -3.35 -5.31
N SER A 251 -7.90 -2.58 -4.45
CA SER A 251 -7.10 -1.41 -4.82
C SER A 251 -5.98 -1.12 -3.81
N GLY A 252 -4.98 -0.33 -4.22
CA GLY A 252 -3.90 0.10 -3.34
C GLY A 252 -4.39 0.91 -2.13
N ILE A 253 -5.48 1.67 -2.27
CA ILE A 253 -6.07 2.45 -1.15
C ILE A 253 -6.71 1.51 -0.11
N SER A 254 -7.28 0.39 -0.53
CA SER A 254 -7.80 -0.64 0.39
C SER A 254 -6.69 -1.29 1.21
N HIS A 255 -5.52 -1.53 0.59
CA HIS A 255 -4.34 -1.98 1.32
C HIS A 255 -3.86 -0.92 2.31
N LEU A 256 -3.90 0.36 1.94
CA LEU A 256 -3.51 1.45 2.82
C LEU A 256 -4.47 1.58 4.01
N ALA A 257 -5.78 1.47 3.78
CA ALA A 257 -6.79 1.49 4.84
C ALA A 257 -6.57 0.33 5.84
N ALA A 258 -6.29 -0.88 5.34
CA ALA A 258 -5.95 -2.03 6.18
C ALA A 258 -4.66 -1.82 6.96
N ALA A 259 -3.62 -1.27 6.34
CA ALA A 259 -2.31 -1.06 6.96
C ALA A 259 -2.33 -0.04 8.09
N VAL A 260 -3.18 0.99 8.02
CA VAL A 260 -3.40 1.94 9.13
C VAL A 260 -4.36 1.39 10.19
N GLY A 261 -4.81 0.12 10.07
CA GLY A 261 -5.67 -0.53 11.05
C GLY A 261 -7.16 -0.18 10.95
N LEU A 262 -7.59 0.48 9.87
CA LEU A 262 -8.97 0.91 9.70
C LEU A 262 -9.88 -0.30 9.37
N ARG A 263 -10.99 -0.44 10.08
CA ARG A 263 -12.01 -1.44 9.76
C ARG A 263 -12.53 -1.24 8.35
N SER A 264 -12.49 -2.29 7.53
CA SER A 264 -12.69 -2.16 6.10
C SER A 264 -13.66 -3.20 5.54
N LEU A 265 -14.57 -2.73 4.69
CA LEU A 265 -15.46 -3.54 3.88
C LEU A 265 -14.97 -3.48 2.43
N LEU A 266 -14.53 -4.62 1.91
CA LEU A 266 -13.90 -4.73 0.61
C LEU A 266 -14.83 -5.42 -0.39
N LEU A 267 -15.18 -4.72 -1.45
CA LEU A 267 -15.99 -5.22 -2.55
C LEU A 267 -15.04 -5.90 -3.55
N TRP A 268 -15.04 -7.23 -3.58
CA TRP A 268 -14.02 -8.00 -4.26
C TRP A 268 -14.53 -8.65 -5.53
N GLY A 269 -13.80 -8.45 -6.62
CA GLY A 269 -14.11 -9.02 -7.95
C GLY A 269 -13.41 -10.37 -8.21
N GLU A 270 -12.81 -10.49 -9.38
CA GLU A 270 -12.24 -11.75 -9.91
C GLU A 270 -10.82 -12.03 -9.41
N THR A 271 -10.12 -11.04 -8.87
CA THR A 271 -8.74 -11.20 -8.38
C THR A 271 -8.67 -12.31 -7.33
N ALA A 272 -7.62 -13.12 -7.37
CA ALA A 272 -7.37 -14.20 -6.41
C ALA A 272 -7.24 -13.63 -4.99
N GLU A 273 -8.30 -13.80 -4.20
CA GLU A 273 -8.39 -13.22 -2.85
C GLU A 273 -7.33 -13.80 -1.91
N SER A 274 -7.07 -15.12 -1.98
CA SER A 274 -6.06 -15.80 -1.18
C SER A 274 -4.66 -15.17 -1.32
N ILE A 275 -4.37 -14.60 -2.49
CA ILE A 275 -3.06 -14.04 -2.83
C ILE A 275 -2.99 -12.53 -2.55
N TRP A 276 -4.05 -11.81 -2.91
CA TRP A 276 -3.97 -10.36 -3.03
C TRP A 276 -4.80 -9.56 -2.01
N ARG A 277 -5.66 -10.21 -1.20
CA ARG A 277 -6.46 -9.44 -0.24
C ARG A 277 -5.55 -8.70 0.75
N PRO A 278 -5.92 -7.50 1.20
CA PRO A 278 -5.24 -6.89 2.33
C PRO A 278 -5.24 -7.80 3.56
N ARG A 279 -4.17 -7.76 4.36
CA ARG A 279 -4.13 -8.40 5.68
C ARG A 279 -4.34 -7.38 6.78
N GLY A 280 -5.15 -7.72 7.77
CA GLY A 280 -5.49 -6.87 8.90
C GLY A 280 -6.51 -7.55 9.79
N ASN A 281 -6.74 -7.02 10.99
CA ASN A 281 -7.58 -7.66 12.03
C ASN A 281 -9.08 -7.42 11.84
N SER A 282 -9.49 -6.45 11.01
CA SER A 282 -10.89 -6.01 10.91
C SER A 282 -11.30 -5.79 9.45
N LEU A 283 -11.19 -6.86 8.66
CA LEU A 283 -11.48 -6.83 7.24
C LEU A 283 -12.63 -7.77 6.90
N THR A 284 -13.68 -7.24 6.25
CA THR A 284 -14.76 -8.02 5.66
C THR A 284 -14.66 -7.95 4.15
N VAL A 285 -14.63 -9.10 3.48
CA VAL A 285 -14.63 -9.18 2.02
C VAL A 285 -15.98 -9.64 1.53
N LEU A 286 -16.60 -8.86 0.65
CA LEU A 286 -17.84 -9.21 -0.01
C LEU A 286 -17.60 -9.56 -1.46
N ARG A 287 -18.09 -10.72 -1.87
CA ARG A 287 -18.06 -11.22 -3.24
C ARG A 287 -19.45 -11.66 -3.68
N ASN A 288 -19.67 -11.60 -4.97
CA ASN A 288 -20.80 -12.27 -5.61
C ASN A 288 -20.27 -13.22 -6.69
N SER A 289 -20.75 -14.45 -6.73
CA SER A 289 -20.31 -15.47 -7.70
C SER A 289 -20.58 -15.08 -9.15
N LYS A 290 -21.51 -14.16 -9.38
CA LYS A 290 -21.85 -13.62 -10.70
C LYS A 290 -21.12 -12.30 -11.03
N GLY A 291 -20.19 -11.88 -10.17
CA GLY A 291 -19.42 -10.64 -10.33
C GLY A 291 -19.93 -9.47 -9.49
N LEU A 292 -19.14 -8.40 -9.45
CA LEU A 292 -19.42 -7.20 -8.63
C LEU A 292 -20.72 -6.49 -9.03
N ASN A 293 -21.10 -6.54 -10.30
CA ASN A 293 -22.35 -5.92 -10.76
C ASN A 293 -23.60 -6.50 -10.08
N GLU A 294 -23.54 -7.76 -9.66
CA GLU A 294 -24.61 -8.46 -8.99
C GLU A 294 -24.53 -8.39 -7.46
N LEU A 295 -23.54 -7.72 -6.92
CA LEU A 295 -23.47 -7.45 -5.48
C LEU A 295 -24.41 -6.30 -5.15
N SER A 296 -25.53 -6.62 -4.45
CA SER A 296 -26.57 -5.63 -4.22
C SER A 296 -26.20 -4.60 -3.15
N VAL A 297 -26.81 -3.43 -3.23
CA VAL A 297 -26.62 -2.32 -2.28
C VAL A 297 -27.06 -2.72 -0.88
N GLU A 298 -28.15 -3.49 -0.75
CA GLU A 298 -28.72 -3.95 0.53
C GLU A 298 -27.73 -4.84 1.29
N VAL A 299 -27.01 -5.72 0.57
CA VAL A 299 -25.98 -6.58 1.17
C VAL A 299 -24.83 -5.72 1.69
N VAL A 300 -24.36 -4.76 0.88
CA VAL A 300 -23.26 -3.86 1.27
C VAL A 300 -23.67 -2.98 2.44
N THR A 301 -24.88 -2.43 2.43
CA THR A 301 -25.42 -1.58 3.52
C THR A 301 -25.50 -2.34 4.84
N ARG A 302 -26.03 -3.56 4.85
CA ARG A 302 -26.11 -4.39 6.06
C ARG A 302 -24.71 -4.61 6.68
N HIS A 303 -23.72 -5.00 5.87
CA HIS A 303 -22.35 -5.21 6.39
C HIS A 303 -21.67 -3.90 6.79
N LEU A 304 -22.04 -2.77 6.18
CA LEU A 304 -21.61 -1.45 6.63
C LEU A 304 -22.15 -1.13 8.02
N GLU A 305 -23.42 -1.42 8.30
CA GLU A 305 -24.02 -1.25 9.62
C GLU A 305 -23.30 -2.09 10.69
N GLU A 306 -23.00 -3.36 10.38
CA GLU A 306 -22.23 -4.26 11.25
C GLU A 306 -20.82 -3.72 11.51
N LEU A 307 -20.15 -3.20 10.48
CA LEU A 307 -18.81 -2.60 10.59
C LEU A 307 -18.79 -1.37 11.48
N LEU A 308 -19.85 -0.53 11.40
CA LEU A 308 -19.97 0.73 12.15
C LEU A 308 -20.43 0.54 13.59
N ASN A 309 -21.16 -0.54 13.89
CA ASN A 309 -21.71 -0.86 15.19
C ASN A 309 -21.28 -2.28 15.60
N PRO A 310 -19.98 -2.50 15.87
CA PRO A 310 -19.54 -3.79 16.35
C PRO A 310 -20.29 -4.08 17.66
N GLN A 311 -21.07 -5.15 17.68
CA GLN A 311 -21.52 -5.74 18.94
C GLN A 311 -20.25 -6.27 19.61
N ASP A 312 -20.03 -5.89 20.86
CA ASP A 312 -18.94 -6.42 21.68
C ASP A 312 -19.06 -7.95 21.69
N SER A 313 -18.18 -8.62 20.96
CA SER A 313 -18.06 -10.07 20.85
C SER A 313 -16.82 -10.56 21.55
#